data_6a284e897599ba581bfaa9fc1cac06e3
#
_entry.id   6a284e897599ba581bfaa9fc1cac06e3
#
_cell.length_a   1.000
_cell.length_b   1.000
_cell.length_c   1.000
_cell.angle_alpha   90.00
_cell.angle_beta   90.00
_cell.angle_gamma   90.00
#
_symmetry.space_group_name_H-M   'P 1'
#
loop_
_entity.id
_entity.type
_entity.pdbx_description
1 polymer ?
#
loop_
_entity_poly.entity_id
_entity_poly.type
_entity_poly.pdbx_seq_one_letter_code
_entity_poly.pdbx_strand_id
1 'polypeptide(L)'
;MEFNEKQIDILLAAERLFATKGFDGASVRDIAQEANVNVAMINYYFGSKDKLLETFFEWRVPDFMINVDELSLAGNARDKVDVMVDRYVKSMNSHRKLYRVIAIESTLKQRMLTSDAFKKLKIHNLEVITSIINAGIAEGVFKAGNDPILIHSMMMGTFMNFQMNQVFLQDQLGIADDDGYSQYIETTLTEFIQKTIKALLTYEK
;
A
#
# COMPACT_ATOMS: atom_id res chain seq x y z
N MET A 1 18.16 -4.42 -2.88
CA MET A 1 18.98 -3.81 -3.98
C MET A 1 19.40 -2.43 -3.51
N GLU A 2 20.68 -2.11 -3.63
CA GLU A 2 21.13 -0.72 -3.43
C GLU A 2 21.06 0.00 -4.78
N PHE A 3 20.32 1.11 -4.82
CA PHE A 3 20.21 1.98 -5.99
C PHE A 3 21.13 3.18 -5.80
N ASN A 4 21.85 3.58 -6.87
CA ASN A 4 22.60 4.83 -6.86
C ASN A 4 21.66 6.03 -7.02
N GLU A 5 22.18 7.24 -6.74
CA GLU A 5 21.43 8.49 -6.77
C GLU A 5 20.68 8.70 -8.11
N LYS A 6 21.32 8.41 -9.24
CA LYS A 6 20.71 8.56 -10.56
C LYS A 6 19.57 7.57 -10.82
N GLN A 7 19.68 6.35 -10.32
CA GLN A 7 18.61 5.37 -10.40
C GLN A 7 17.41 5.83 -9.55
N ILE A 8 17.64 6.37 -8.35
CA ILE A 8 16.59 6.92 -7.48
C ILE A 8 15.91 8.10 -8.16
N ASP A 9 16.64 9.05 -8.75
CA ASP A 9 16.08 10.19 -9.49
C ASP A 9 15.14 9.71 -10.61
N ILE A 10 15.54 8.68 -11.37
CA ILE A 10 14.72 8.10 -12.44
C ILE A 10 13.47 7.41 -11.88
N LEU A 11 13.60 6.64 -10.78
CA LEU A 11 12.48 5.97 -10.15
C LEU A 11 11.44 6.97 -9.60
N LEU A 12 11.89 8.06 -8.97
CA LEU A 12 11.02 9.14 -8.48
C LEU A 12 10.32 9.89 -9.63
N ALA A 13 11.02 10.14 -10.73
CA ALA A 13 10.43 10.74 -11.93
C ALA A 13 9.38 9.82 -12.57
N ALA A 14 9.68 8.52 -12.65
CA ALA A 14 8.74 7.51 -13.14
C ALA A 14 7.49 7.43 -12.25
N GLU A 15 7.63 7.45 -10.92
CA GLU A 15 6.50 7.49 -9.98
C GLU A 15 5.56 8.65 -10.26
N ARG A 16 6.10 9.88 -10.38
CA ARG A 16 5.29 11.08 -10.66
C ARG A 16 4.54 10.97 -11.98
N LEU A 17 5.22 10.51 -13.03
CA LEU A 17 4.63 10.42 -14.36
C LEU A 17 3.63 9.26 -14.49
N PHE A 18 3.91 8.11 -13.91
CA PHE A 18 2.95 7.00 -13.89
C PHE A 18 1.69 7.35 -13.09
N ALA A 19 1.83 8.10 -11.99
CA ALA A 19 0.70 8.54 -11.19
C ALA A 19 -0.19 9.59 -11.89
N THR A 20 0.39 10.42 -12.78
CA THR A 20 -0.32 11.52 -13.44
C THR A 20 -0.80 11.17 -14.84
N LYS A 21 0.01 10.46 -15.63
CA LYS A 21 -0.28 10.11 -17.04
C LYS A 21 -0.65 8.65 -17.25
N GLY A 22 -0.55 7.82 -16.20
CA GLY A 22 -0.58 6.36 -16.32
C GLY A 22 0.69 5.79 -16.93
N PHE A 23 0.86 4.46 -16.86
CA PHE A 23 2.03 3.80 -17.44
C PHE A 23 2.11 4.03 -18.96
N ASP A 24 1.03 3.79 -19.68
CA ASP A 24 1.04 3.89 -21.16
C ASP A 24 1.24 5.34 -21.64
N GLY A 25 0.73 6.33 -20.91
CA GLY A 25 0.85 7.76 -21.24
C GLY A 25 2.20 8.40 -20.91
N ALA A 26 3.02 7.78 -20.05
CA ALA A 26 4.35 8.25 -19.71
C ALA A 26 5.40 7.67 -20.67
N SER A 27 6.11 8.49 -21.43
CA SER A 27 7.20 8.03 -22.31
C SER A 27 8.53 7.98 -21.56
N VAL A 28 9.47 7.13 -22.05
CA VAL A 28 10.87 7.12 -21.51
C VAL A 28 11.54 8.49 -21.67
N ARG A 29 11.17 9.25 -22.70
CA ARG A 29 11.69 10.61 -22.91
C ARG A 29 11.17 11.58 -21.85
N ASP A 30 9.88 11.49 -21.51
CA ASP A 30 9.30 12.30 -20.43
C ASP A 30 9.98 12.00 -19.10
N ILE A 31 10.22 10.71 -18.81
CA ILE A 31 10.88 10.27 -17.56
C ILE A 31 12.34 10.79 -17.52
N ALA A 32 13.05 10.70 -18.64
CA ALA A 32 14.42 11.22 -18.74
C ALA A 32 14.48 12.74 -18.51
N GLN A 33 13.57 13.47 -19.12
CA GLN A 33 13.45 14.93 -18.93
C GLN A 33 13.13 15.28 -17.48
N GLU A 34 12.16 14.62 -16.87
CA GLU A 34 11.74 14.84 -15.48
C GLU A 34 12.85 14.49 -14.47
N ALA A 35 13.66 13.46 -14.76
CA ALA A 35 14.78 13.02 -13.94
C ALA A 35 16.08 13.83 -14.21
N ASN A 36 16.06 14.76 -15.19
CA ASN A 36 17.24 15.48 -15.65
C ASN A 36 18.41 14.55 -16.05
N VAL A 37 18.09 13.51 -16.83
CA VAL A 37 19.05 12.57 -17.39
C VAL A 37 18.83 12.39 -18.90
N ASN A 38 19.76 11.75 -19.60
CA ASN A 38 19.52 11.37 -20.97
C ASN A 38 18.80 9.99 -21.06
N VAL A 39 18.09 9.77 -22.16
CA VAL A 39 17.34 8.51 -22.39
C VAL A 39 18.25 7.29 -22.38
N ALA A 40 19.51 7.41 -22.79
CA ALA A 40 20.46 6.31 -22.79
C ALA A 40 20.75 5.81 -21.35
N MET A 41 20.71 6.70 -20.37
CA MET A 41 20.89 6.29 -18.96
C MET A 41 19.74 5.42 -18.46
N ILE A 42 18.50 5.72 -18.86
CA ILE A 42 17.34 4.89 -18.50
C ILE A 42 17.48 3.49 -19.12
N ASN A 43 17.86 3.43 -20.40
CA ASN A 43 18.09 2.16 -21.08
C ASN A 43 19.27 1.39 -20.47
N TYR A 44 20.32 2.07 -20.06
CA TYR A 44 21.47 1.47 -19.42
C TYR A 44 21.13 0.86 -18.06
N TYR A 45 20.38 1.58 -17.20
CA TYR A 45 20.07 1.13 -15.85
C TYR A 45 18.92 0.12 -15.79
N PHE A 46 17.90 0.30 -16.63
CA PHE A 46 16.63 -0.45 -16.54
C PHE A 46 16.29 -1.27 -17.79
N GLY A 47 16.96 -1.02 -18.92
CA GLY A 47 16.75 -1.75 -20.18
C GLY A 47 15.50 -1.33 -20.94
N SER A 48 14.32 -1.39 -20.30
CA SER A 48 13.04 -1.02 -20.92
C SER A 48 12.13 -0.31 -19.93
N LYS A 49 11.05 0.32 -20.44
CA LYS A 49 10.04 0.95 -19.62
C LYS A 49 9.29 -0.07 -18.73
N ASP A 50 9.04 -1.28 -19.24
CA ASP A 50 8.43 -2.35 -18.45
C ASP A 50 9.36 -2.79 -17.31
N LYS A 51 10.66 -2.94 -17.58
CA LYS A 51 11.65 -3.24 -16.54
C LYS A 51 11.82 -2.11 -15.53
N LEU A 52 11.74 -0.86 -15.96
CA LEU A 52 11.71 0.29 -15.05
C LEU A 52 10.49 0.22 -14.13
N LEU A 53 9.31 -0.14 -14.64
CA LEU A 53 8.11 -0.32 -13.83
C LEU A 53 8.27 -1.46 -12.83
N GLU A 54 8.78 -2.62 -13.26
CA GLU A 54 9.06 -3.75 -12.36
C GLU A 54 10.02 -3.34 -11.23
N THR A 55 11.15 -2.71 -11.59
CA THR A 55 12.15 -2.23 -10.62
C THR A 55 11.58 -1.19 -9.68
N PHE A 56 10.74 -0.29 -10.19
CA PHE A 56 10.04 0.70 -9.37
C PHE A 56 9.16 0.05 -8.30
N PHE A 57 8.42 -0.99 -8.65
CA PHE A 57 7.61 -1.72 -7.67
C PHE A 57 8.48 -2.49 -6.67
N GLU A 58 9.54 -3.16 -7.12
CA GLU A 58 10.49 -3.83 -6.22
C GLU A 58 11.11 -2.85 -5.21
N TRP A 59 11.40 -1.64 -5.65
CA TRP A 59 11.93 -0.58 -4.79
C TRP A 59 10.93 -0.11 -3.74
N ARG A 60 9.63 -0.05 -4.10
CA ARG A 60 8.56 0.43 -3.22
C ARG A 60 7.93 -0.65 -2.34
N VAL A 61 8.11 -1.93 -2.65
CA VAL A 61 7.52 -3.04 -1.86
C VAL A 61 7.82 -2.93 -0.36
N PRO A 62 9.05 -2.60 0.09
CA PRO A 62 9.33 -2.46 1.51
C PRO A 62 8.45 -1.42 2.23
N ASP A 63 8.05 -0.35 1.55
CA ASP A 63 7.22 0.71 2.13
C ASP A 63 5.81 0.22 2.52
N PHE A 64 5.37 -0.90 1.94
CA PHE A 64 4.04 -1.50 2.13
C PHE A 64 4.06 -2.77 2.97
N MET A 65 5.23 -3.27 3.36
CA MET A 65 5.35 -4.40 4.27
C MET A 65 5.00 -3.98 5.69
N ILE A 66 4.17 -4.77 6.36
CA ILE A 66 3.89 -4.57 7.79
C ILE A 66 5.18 -4.82 8.58
N ASN A 67 5.63 -3.83 9.33
CA ASN A 67 6.87 -3.90 10.09
C ASN A 67 6.66 -4.70 11.39
N VAL A 68 7.27 -5.88 11.46
CA VAL A 68 7.16 -6.80 12.61
C VAL A 68 7.84 -6.21 13.85
N ASP A 69 8.95 -5.48 13.69
CA ASP A 69 9.69 -4.90 14.81
C ASP A 69 8.85 -3.84 15.53
N GLU A 70 8.11 -3.00 14.79
CA GLU A 70 7.18 -2.04 15.38
C GLU A 70 6.03 -2.73 16.12
N LEU A 71 5.51 -3.84 15.59
CA LEU A 71 4.47 -4.62 16.26
C LEU A 71 4.98 -5.30 17.53
N SER A 72 6.26 -5.64 17.61
CA SER A 72 6.85 -6.25 18.80
C SER A 72 6.89 -5.30 20.01
N LEU A 73 6.87 -3.98 19.75
CA LEU A 73 6.83 -2.93 20.78
C LEU A 73 5.40 -2.68 21.29
N ALA A 74 4.37 -3.13 20.59
CA ALA A 74 2.99 -3.07 21.04
C ALA A 74 2.74 -4.09 22.15
N GLY A 75 1.77 -3.83 23.01
CA GLY A 75 1.43 -4.68 24.14
C GLY A 75 0.80 -6.01 23.74
N ASN A 76 -0.48 -6.20 24.06
CA ASN A 76 -1.24 -7.42 23.73
C ASN A 76 -1.69 -7.46 22.26
N ALA A 77 -2.34 -8.56 21.85
CA ALA A 77 -2.80 -8.74 20.48
C ALA A 77 -3.78 -7.65 19.99
N ARG A 78 -4.58 -7.03 20.87
CA ARG A 78 -5.49 -5.93 20.53
C ARG A 78 -4.70 -4.67 20.16
N ASP A 79 -3.65 -4.35 20.93
CA ASP A 79 -2.77 -3.21 20.67
C ASP A 79 -2.02 -3.41 19.35
N LYS A 80 -1.60 -4.65 19.06
CA LYS A 80 -0.96 -5.00 17.77
C LYS A 80 -1.89 -4.79 16.59
N VAL A 81 -3.20 -5.06 16.72
CA VAL A 81 -4.18 -4.73 15.67
C VAL A 81 -4.24 -3.22 15.44
N ASP A 82 -4.27 -2.42 16.50
CA ASP A 82 -4.32 -0.97 16.39
C ASP A 82 -3.08 -0.40 15.70
N VAL A 83 -1.89 -0.82 16.11
CA VAL A 83 -0.62 -0.41 15.50
C VAL A 83 -0.53 -0.86 14.04
N MET A 84 -0.89 -2.11 13.76
CA MET A 84 -0.88 -2.66 12.40
C MET A 84 -1.76 -1.85 11.45
N VAL A 85 -3.01 -1.58 11.83
CA VAL A 85 -3.96 -0.83 10.99
C VAL A 85 -3.47 0.61 10.78
N ASP A 86 -3.04 1.28 11.85
CA ASP A 86 -2.52 2.65 11.78
C ASP A 86 -1.35 2.75 10.80
N ARG A 87 -0.34 1.89 10.95
CA ARG A 87 0.85 1.89 10.08
C ARG A 87 0.52 1.55 8.65
N TYR A 88 -0.34 0.55 8.45
CA TYR A 88 -0.76 0.13 7.13
C TYR A 88 -1.52 1.25 6.40
N VAL A 89 -2.50 1.88 7.04
CA VAL A 89 -3.26 2.97 6.44
C VAL A 89 -2.38 4.19 6.16
N LYS A 90 -1.50 4.58 7.09
CA LYS A 90 -0.57 5.70 6.89
C LYS A 90 0.40 5.46 5.75
N SER A 91 1.00 4.27 5.67
CA SER A 91 1.88 3.91 4.57
C SER A 91 1.15 3.96 3.23
N MET A 92 -0.05 3.39 3.15
CA MET A 92 -0.87 3.43 1.93
C MET A 92 -1.30 4.85 1.55
N ASN A 93 -1.64 5.69 2.53
CA ASN A 93 -2.09 7.06 2.29
C ASN A 93 -0.93 7.98 1.84
N SER A 94 0.24 7.83 2.42
CA SER A 94 1.45 8.57 1.99
C SER A 94 1.87 8.24 0.55
N HIS A 95 1.56 7.01 0.08
CA HIS A 95 1.85 6.54 -1.28
C HIS A 95 0.59 6.41 -2.15
N ARG A 96 -0.48 7.17 -1.85
CA ARG A 96 -1.80 7.05 -2.51
C ARG A 96 -1.75 7.10 -4.04
N LYS A 97 -0.86 7.93 -4.61
CA LYS A 97 -0.69 8.02 -6.08
C LYS A 97 -0.16 6.72 -6.66
N LEU A 98 0.81 6.12 -6.00
CA LEU A 98 1.35 4.82 -6.38
C LEU A 98 0.30 3.72 -6.28
N TYR A 99 -0.50 3.69 -5.20
CA TYR A 99 -1.58 2.73 -5.05
C TYR A 99 -2.59 2.79 -6.21
N ARG A 100 -2.89 3.99 -6.70
CA ARG A 100 -3.75 4.15 -7.88
C ARG A 100 -3.13 3.50 -9.11
N VAL A 101 -1.84 3.68 -9.34
CA VAL A 101 -1.11 3.02 -10.45
C VAL A 101 -1.15 1.50 -10.29
N ILE A 102 -0.85 0.99 -9.10
CA ILE A 102 -0.90 -0.43 -8.78
C ILE A 102 -2.29 -1.01 -9.05
N ALA A 103 -3.35 -0.34 -8.61
CA ALA A 103 -4.72 -0.79 -8.82
C ALA A 103 -5.08 -0.88 -10.31
N ILE A 104 -4.73 0.14 -11.09
CA ILE A 104 -4.98 0.18 -12.55
C ILE A 104 -4.20 -0.93 -13.26
N GLU A 105 -2.89 -1.03 -13.00
CA GLU A 105 -2.03 -2.03 -13.66
C GLU A 105 -2.38 -3.47 -13.27
N SER A 106 -2.81 -3.69 -12.02
CA SER A 106 -3.26 -5.00 -11.55
C SER A 106 -4.60 -5.42 -12.19
N THR A 107 -5.55 -4.47 -12.30
CA THR A 107 -6.90 -4.77 -12.77
C THR A 107 -6.99 -4.85 -14.29
N LEU A 108 -6.37 -3.90 -15.00
CA LEU A 108 -6.51 -3.79 -16.45
C LEU A 108 -5.46 -4.58 -17.23
N LYS A 109 -4.24 -4.65 -16.74
CA LYS A 109 -3.09 -5.22 -17.48
C LYS A 109 -2.54 -6.51 -16.87
N GLN A 110 -2.94 -6.87 -15.67
CA GLN A 110 -2.44 -8.03 -14.90
C GLN A 110 -0.90 -8.06 -14.72
N ARG A 111 -0.18 -6.98 -15.09
CA ARG A 111 1.28 -6.90 -15.04
C ARG A 111 1.83 -7.10 -13.62
N MET A 112 1.11 -6.60 -12.61
CA MET A 112 1.51 -6.68 -11.20
C MET A 112 1.28 -8.07 -10.60
N LEU A 113 0.28 -8.82 -11.09
CA LEU A 113 -0.09 -10.11 -10.52
C LEU A 113 1.01 -11.16 -10.70
N THR A 114 1.89 -10.98 -11.67
CA THR A 114 3.02 -11.86 -11.99
C THR A 114 4.33 -11.46 -11.30
N SER A 115 4.38 -10.28 -10.65
CA SER A 115 5.59 -9.82 -9.95
C SER A 115 5.85 -10.64 -8.68
N ASP A 116 7.03 -11.23 -8.59
CA ASP A 116 7.47 -11.97 -7.39
C ASP A 116 7.57 -11.07 -6.17
N ALA A 117 7.98 -9.81 -6.33
CA ALA A 117 8.06 -8.85 -5.24
C ALA A 117 6.67 -8.56 -4.65
N PHE A 118 5.66 -8.37 -5.52
CA PHE A 118 4.29 -8.13 -5.08
C PHE A 118 3.64 -9.36 -4.43
N LYS A 119 3.96 -10.56 -4.94
CA LYS A 119 3.55 -11.82 -4.31
C LYS A 119 4.16 -11.98 -2.92
N LYS A 120 5.46 -11.71 -2.76
CA LYS A 120 6.15 -11.74 -1.48
C LYS A 120 5.55 -10.75 -0.48
N LEU A 121 5.24 -9.51 -0.91
CA LEU A 121 4.53 -8.52 -0.09
C LEU A 121 3.21 -9.06 0.45
N LYS A 122 2.36 -9.61 -0.42
CA LYS A 122 1.05 -10.15 -0.03
C LYS A 122 1.17 -11.31 0.96
N ILE A 123 2.10 -12.22 0.72
CA ILE A 123 2.37 -13.36 1.61
C ILE A 123 2.83 -12.85 2.98
N HIS A 124 3.85 -11.97 3.00
CA HIS A 124 4.37 -11.39 4.24
C HIS A 124 3.27 -10.72 5.08
N ASN A 125 2.49 -9.81 4.48
CA ASN A 125 1.45 -9.10 5.21
C ASN A 125 0.37 -10.06 5.74
N LEU A 126 0.01 -11.10 4.96
CA LEU A 126 -0.95 -12.12 5.41
C LEU A 126 -0.40 -12.96 6.57
N GLU A 127 0.88 -13.33 6.52
CA GLU A 127 1.55 -14.07 7.61
C GLU A 127 1.58 -13.25 8.90
N VAL A 128 1.88 -11.95 8.81
CA VAL A 128 1.87 -11.04 9.97
C VAL A 128 0.47 -10.94 10.58
N ILE A 129 -0.56 -10.71 9.75
CA ILE A 129 -1.96 -10.66 10.22
C ILE A 129 -2.36 -11.97 10.89
N THR A 130 -2.01 -13.10 10.27
CA THR A 130 -2.28 -14.44 10.82
C THR A 130 -1.60 -14.63 12.18
N SER A 131 -0.35 -14.18 12.32
CA SER A 131 0.40 -14.24 13.58
C SER A 131 -0.27 -13.43 14.70
N ILE A 132 -0.76 -12.21 14.40
CA ILE A 132 -1.46 -11.38 15.38
C ILE A 132 -2.77 -12.05 15.83
N ILE A 133 -3.55 -12.59 14.88
CA ILE A 133 -4.81 -13.28 15.20
C ILE A 133 -4.55 -14.50 16.08
N ASN A 134 -3.57 -15.35 15.72
CA ASN A 134 -3.22 -16.54 16.48
C ASN A 134 -2.70 -16.20 17.89
N ALA A 135 -1.90 -15.14 18.03
CA ALA A 135 -1.47 -14.66 19.34
C ALA A 135 -2.66 -14.23 20.19
N GLY A 136 -3.60 -13.50 19.64
CA GLY A 136 -4.80 -13.08 20.36
C GLY A 136 -5.74 -14.23 20.75
N ILE A 137 -5.80 -15.31 19.95
CA ILE A 137 -6.51 -16.55 20.31
C ILE A 137 -5.80 -17.23 21.48
N ALA A 138 -4.47 -17.33 21.43
CA ALA A 138 -3.69 -17.92 22.52
C ALA A 138 -3.77 -17.10 23.83
N GLU A 139 -3.85 -15.77 23.73
CA GLU A 139 -4.07 -14.87 24.87
C GLU A 139 -5.53 -14.93 25.39
N GLY A 140 -6.47 -15.59 24.70
CA GLY A 140 -7.89 -15.64 25.04
C GLY A 140 -8.65 -14.34 24.77
N VAL A 141 -8.06 -13.38 24.03
CA VAL A 141 -8.68 -12.07 23.71
C VAL A 141 -9.37 -12.06 22.34
N PHE A 142 -9.07 -13.03 21.48
CA PHE A 142 -9.73 -13.22 20.19
C PHE A 142 -10.40 -14.58 20.10
N LYS A 143 -11.47 -14.67 19.31
CA LYS A 143 -12.19 -15.92 19.03
C LYS A 143 -11.61 -16.60 17.81
N ALA A 144 -11.56 -17.93 17.85
CA ALA A 144 -11.19 -18.74 16.70
C ALA A 144 -12.25 -18.68 15.58
N GLY A 145 -11.86 -19.01 14.35
CA GLY A 145 -12.76 -19.10 13.19
C GLY A 145 -12.83 -17.84 12.33
N ASN A 146 -12.01 -16.82 12.61
CA ASN A 146 -11.84 -15.67 11.74
C ASN A 146 -10.75 -15.94 10.69
N ASP A 147 -11.09 -15.75 9.41
CA ASP A 147 -10.16 -15.95 8.30
C ASP A 147 -9.27 -14.68 8.11
N PRO A 148 -7.94 -14.79 8.25
CA PRO A 148 -7.01 -13.69 8.05
C PRO A 148 -7.12 -13.05 6.64
N ILE A 149 -7.46 -13.85 5.61
CA ILE A 149 -7.64 -13.35 4.24
C ILE A 149 -8.83 -12.39 4.18
N LEU A 150 -9.93 -12.69 4.85
CA LEU A 150 -11.11 -11.83 4.89
C LEU A 150 -10.84 -10.54 5.67
N ILE A 151 -10.12 -10.62 6.79
CA ILE A 151 -9.69 -9.44 7.56
C ILE A 151 -8.80 -8.53 6.71
N HIS A 152 -7.79 -9.07 6.06
CA HIS A 152 -6.93 -8.31 5.14
C HIS A 152 -7.73 -7.72 3.98
N SER A 153 -8.62 -8.50 3.35
CA SER A 153 -9.43 -8.05 2.22
C SER A 153 -10.40 -6.94 2.60
N MET A 154 -10.99 -7.00 3.79
CA MET A 154 -11.87 -5.95 4.31
C MET A 154 -11.09 -4.65 4.55
N MET A 155 -9.93 -4.71 5.21
CA MET A 155 -9.07 -3.56 5.47
C MET A 155 -8.63 -2.90 4.15
N MET A 156 -8.08 -3.70 3.22
CA MET A 156 -7.62 -3.24 1.92
C MET A 156 -8.78 -2.68 1.09
N GLY A 157 -9.90 -3.40 1.01
CA GLY A 157 -11.06 -2.99 0.22
C GLY A 157 -11.68 -1.68 0.72
N THR A 158 -11.76 -1.49 2.04
CA THR A 158 -12.23 -0.24 2.65
C THR A 158 -11.32 0.92 2.26
N PHE A 159 -10.00 0.78 2.44
CA PHE A 159 -9.05 1.81 2.05
C PHE A 159 -9.11 2.11 0.54
N MET A 160 -9.13 1.08 -0.30
CA MET A 160 -9.19 1.24 -1.76
C MET A 160 -10.47 1.96 -2.21
N ASN A 161 -11.61 1.69 -1.58
CA ASN A 161 -12.84 2.41 -1.86
C ASN A 161 -12.68 3.92 -1.61
N PHE A 162 -12.05 4.31 -0.51
CA PHE A 162 -11.78 5.71 -0.20
C PHE A 162 -10.81 6.35 -1.22
N GLN A 163 -9.80 5.63 -1.67
CA GLN A 163 -8.87 6.14 -2.69
C GLN A 163 -9.51 6.30 -4.08
N MET A 164 -10.36 5.35 -4.48
CA MET A 164 -10.95 5.37 -5.82
C MET A 164 -12.13 6.33 -5.94
N ASN A 165 -12.85 6.58 -4.85
CA ASN A 165 -14.04 7.43 -4.82
C ASN A 165 -13.78 8.77 -4.11
N GLN A 166 -12.52 9.23 -4.04
CA GLN A 166 -12.12 10.42 -3.29
C GLN A 166 -13.00 11.63 -3.54
N VAL A 167 -13.21 12.01 -4.81
CA VAL A 167 -13.99 13.21 -5.17
C VAL A 167 -15.42 13.14 -4.62
N PHE A 168 -16.09 12.01 -4.80
CA PHE A 168 -17.44 11.79 -4.29
C PHE A 168 -17.46 11.81 -2.76
N LEU A 169 -16.52 11.15 -2.10
CA LEU A 169 -16.49 11.06 -0.64
C LEU A 169 -16.10 12.39 0.01
N GLN A 170 -15.22 13.19 -0.58
CA GLN A 170 -14.93 14.56 -0.12
C GLN A 170 -16.20 15.42 -0.13
N ASP A 171 -16.97 15.35 -1.20
CA ASP A 171 -18.26 16.07 -1.30
C ASP A 171 -19.25 15.62 -0.21
N GLN A 172 -19.45 14.31 -0.05
CA GLN A 172 -20.36 13.77 0.95
C GLN A 172 -19.94 14.04 2.41
N LEU A 173 -18.64 14.12 2.66
CA LEU A 173 -18.08 14.40 3.99
C LEU A 173 -17.91 15.90 4.26
N GLY A 174 -18.12 16.76 3.28
CA GLY A 174 -17.91 18.21 3.39
C GLY A 174 -16.44 18.59 3.56
N ILE A 175 -15.51 17.78 3.02
CA ILE A 175 -14.06 18.01 3.10
C ILE A 175 -13.59 18.74 1.85
N ALA A 176 -13.03 19.96 2.04
CA ALA A 176 -12.77 20.86 0.92
C ALA A 176 -11.47 20.54 0.15
N ASP A 177 -10.47 19.94 0.79
CA ASP A 177 -9.14 19.77 0.22
C ASP A 177 -8.55 18.37 0.48
N ASP A 178 -7.42 18.12 -0.18
CA ASP A 178 -6.69 16.86 -0.11
C ASP A 178 -6.04 16.60 1.26
N ASP A 179 -5.66 17.65 1.97
CA ASP A 179 -5.01 17.53 3.29
C ASP A 179 -6.04 17.12 4.35
N GLY A 180 -7.21 17.76 4.35
CA GLY A 180 -8.34 17.36 5.20
C GLY A 180 -8.81 15.94 4.91
N TYR A 181 -8.82 15.53 3.63
CA TYR A 181 -9.16 14.16 3.26
C TYR A 181 -8.10 13.14 3.72
N SER A 182 -6.83 13.47 3.57
CA SER A 182 -5.72 12.67 4.08
C SER A 182 -5.82 12.50 5.59
N GLN A 183 -6.11 13.58 6.32
CA GLN A 183 -6.29 13.55 7.77
C GLN A 183 -7.50 12.67 8.16
N TYR A 184 -8.63 12.77 7.45
CA TYR A 184 -9.81 11.92 7.69
C TYR A 184 -9.47 10.43 7.54
N ILE A 185 -8.70 10.06 6.52
CA ILE A 185 -8.24 8.68 6.32
C ILE A 185 -7.34 8.22 7.48
N GLU A 186 -6.37 9.04 7.88
CA GLU A 186 -5.40 8.68 8.92
C GLU A 186 -5.98 8.69 10.34
N THR A 187 -7.14 9.28 10.54
CA THR A 187 -7.82 9.32 11.83
C THR A 187 -9.13 8.52 11.81
N THR A 188 -10.19 9.09 11.27
CA THR A 188 -11.55 8.54 11.34
C THR A 188 -11.69 7.19 10.66
N LEU A 189 -11.15 7.06 9.44
CA LEU A 189 -11.20 5.78 8.71
C LEU A 189 -10.34 4.72 9.39
N THR A 190 -9.15 5.10 9.88
CA THR A 190 -8.25 4.21 10.62
C THR A 190 -8.95 3.67 11.88
N GLU A 191 -9.54 4.54 12.70
CA GLU A 191 -10.29 4.12 13.88
C GLU A 191 -11.48 3.22 13.54
N PHE A 192 -12.20 3.51 12.46
CA PHE A 192 -13.31 2.67 12.00
C PHE A 192 -12.83 1.26 11.65
N ILE A 193 -11.73 1.14 10.90
CA ILE A 193 -11.14 -0.16 10.53
C ILE A 193 -10.67 -0.91 11.79
N GLN A 194 -9.97 -0.26 12.71
CA GLN A 194 -9.51 -0.84 13.97
C GLN A 194 -10.68 -1.39 14.80
N LYS A 195 -11.73 -0.59 14.99
CA LYS A 195 -12.95 -0.99 15.73
C LYS A 195 -13.64 -2.17 15.05
N THR A 196 -13.74 -2.15 13.73
CA THR A 196 -14.38 -3.21 12.95
C THR A 196 -13.63 -4.54 13.06
N ILE A 197 -12.30 -4.52 12.89
CA ILE A 197 -11.47 -5.72 13.01
C ILE A 197 -11.57 -6.29 14.44
N LYS A 198 -11.44 -5.45 15.46
CA LYS A 198 -11.54 -5.91 16.86
C LYS A 198 -12.92 -6.47 17.18
N ALA A 199 -13.99 -5.87 16.66
CA ALA A 199 -15.34 -6.41 16.83
C ALA A 199 -15.49 -7.79 16.18
N LEU A 200 -15.01 -7.97 14.93
CA LEU A 200 -15.03 -9.27 14.24
C LEU A 200 -14.23 -10.34 15.00
N LEU A 201 -13.04 -9.98 15.50
CA LEU A 201 -12.16 -10.91 16.20
C LEU A 201 -12.68 -11.30 17.59
N THR A 202 -13.56 -10.51 18.20
CA THR A 202 -14.12 -10.77 19.53
C THR A 202 -15.56 -11.29 19.52
N TYR A 203 -16.22 -11.28 18.35
CA TYR A 203 -17.63 -11.70 18.20
C TYR A 203 -17.79 -13.20 18.48
N GLU A 204 -18.78 -13.53 19.30
CA GLU A 204 -19.27 -14.91 19.49
C GLU A 204 -20.37 -15.20 18.46
N LYS A 205 -20.21 -16.30 17.71
CA LYS A 205 -21.25 -16.80 16.81
C LYS A 205 -22.35 -17.48 17.60
#